data_2c517b7cbfbfed77964ca5c93399769a
#
_entry.id   2c517b7cbfbfed77964ca5c93399769a
#
_cell.length_a   1.000
_cell.length_b   1.000
_cell.length_c   1.000
_cell.angle_alpha   90.00
_cell.angle_beta   90.00
_cell.angle_gamma   90.00
#
_symmetry.space_group_name_H-M   'P 1'
#
loop_
_entity.id
_entity.type
_entity.pdbx_description
1 polymer ?
#
loop_
_entity_poly.entity_id
_entity_poly.type
_entity_poly.pdbx_seq_one_letter_code
_entity_poly.pdbx_strand_id
1 'polypeptide(L)'
;GFSNVTEGYQWLDFINKHKPLEKCHQPKLEDTWTIIFTSGTTGDPKGVVLTYLALDKTKVIHSQSNPLKVNFNGKNQFISYLPLNHIAERVVIEHTALRYGGEISFVENLESFVKNLQSVKPSIFFGVPRVYTKFQIGILEKVPQKKLNFFLKIPILSSIIKKKLKK
;
A
#
# COMPACT_ATOMS: atom_id res chain seq x y z
N GLY A 1 4.88 -4.91 -17.47
CA GLY A 1 5.35 -4.08 -18.55
C GLY A 1 4.21 -3.30 -19.17
N PHE A 2 4.43 -2.03 -19.49
CA PHE A 2 3.53 -1.22 -20.29
C PHE A 2 3.72 -1.61 -21.76
N SER A 3 3.31 -2.81 -22.12
CA SER A 3 3.29 -3.23 -23.51
C SER A 3 2.02 -2.70 -24.16
N ASN A 4 2.18 -1.93 -25.23
CA ASN A 4 1.16 -1.50 -26.17
C ASN A 4 0.21 -0.38 -25.67
N VAL A 5 0.78 0.75 -25.27
CA VAL A 5 0.03 2.01 -25.33
C VAL A 5 -0.04 2.40 -26.81
N THR A 6 -1.16 2.14 -27.45
CA THR A 6 -1.40 2.49 -28.86
C THR A 6 -1.65 3.99 -29.06
N GLU A 7 -2.01 4.69 -27.98
CA GLU A 7 -2.20 6.14 -27.95
C GLU A 7 -1.45 6.72 -26.75
N GLY A 8 -0.58 7.69 -26.99
CA GLY A 8 0.19 8.39 -25.97
C GLY A 8 1.70 8.33 -26.19
N TYR A 9 2.42 9.04 -25.35
CA TYR A 9 3.88 9.07 -25.40
C TYR A 9 4.46 7.88 -24.66
N GLN A 10 5.42 7.19 -25.28
CA GLN A 10 6.25 6.24 -24.55
C GLN A 10 7.04 7.01 -23.49
N TRP A 11 7.08 6.50 -22.26
CA TRP A 11 7.71 7.20 -21.15
C TRP A 11 9.15 7.62 -21.43
N LEU A 12 9.97 6.69 -21.92
CA LEU A 12 11.39 6.99 -22.23
C LEU A 12 11.54 8.02 -23.35
N ASP A 13 10.70 7.93 -24.39
CA ASP A 13 10.73 8.90 -25.50
C ASP A 13 10.29 10.28 -25.03
N PHE A 14 9.34 10.34 -24.12
CA PHE A 14 8.88 11.59 -23.53
C PHE A 14 9.98 12.23 -22.69
N ILE A 15 10.56 11.52 -21.72
CA ILE A 15 11.58 12.10 -20.83
C ILE A 15 12.86 12.49 -21.57
N ASN A 16 13.28 11.70 -22.58
CA ASN A 16 14.49 11.99 -23.35
C ASN A 16 14.38 13.26 -24.24
N LYS A 17 13.16 13.71 -24.51
CA LYS A 17 12.91 14.96 -25.25
C LYS A 17 12.98 16.21 -24.38
N HIS A 18 13.03 16.05 -23.06
CA HIS A 18 12.99 17.16 -22.12
C HIS A 18 14.29 17.26 -21.33
N LYS A 19 14.71 18.48 -21.06
CA LYS A 19 15.83 18.71 -20.14
C LYS A 19 15.36 18.53 -18.70
N PRO A 20 16.24 18.07 -17.79
CA PRO A 20 15.94 18.09 -16.37
C PRO A 20 15.54 19.49 -15.89
N LEU A 21 14.61 19.57 -14.96
CA LEU A 21 14.23 20.82 -14.33
C LEU A 21 15.40 21.38 -13.52
N GLU A 22 15.79 22.65 -13.78
CA GLU A 22 16.82 23.33 -12.99
C GLU A 22 16.37 23.60 -11.55
N LYS A 23 15.08 23.89 -11.37
CA LYS A 23 14.44 24.10 -10.06
C LYS A 23 13.09 23.43 -10.02
N CYS A 24 12.85 22.67 -8.95
CA CYS A 24 11.53 22.13 -8.67
C CYS A 24 10.69 23.17 -7.90
N HIS A 25 9.41 23.25 -8.23
CA HIS A 25 8.45 24.01 -7.43
C HIS A 25 8.46 23.48 -5.97
N GLN A 26 8.53 24.41 -5.01
CA GLN A 26 8.42 24.10 -3.60
C GLN A 26 6.97 24.39 -3.16
N PRO A 27 6.13 23.37 -2.97
CA PRO A 27 4.73 23.58 -2.62
C PRO A 27 4.61 24.13 -1.19
N LYS A 28 3.63 25.01 -0.99
CA LYS A 28 3.19 25.42 0.33
C LYS A 28 2.25 24.36 0.93
N LEU A 29 2.07 24.41 2.24
CA LEU A 29 1.20 23.44 2.92
C LEU A 29 -0.26 23.52 2.45
N GLU A 30 -0.72 24.68 2.04
CA GLU A 30 -2.08 24.95 1.56
C GLU A 30 -2.29 24.52 0.10
N ASP A 31 -1.21 24.30 -0.65
CA ASP A 31 -1.30 23.90 -2.06
C ASP A 31 -1.94 22.51 -2.18
N THR A 32 -2.66 22.31 -3.27
CA THR A 32 -3.27 21.03 -3.58
C THR A 32 -2.21 19.99 -3.91
N TRP A 33 -2.17 18.90 -3.12
CA TRP A 33 -1.34 17.74 -3.41
C TRP A 33 -2.01 16.82 -4.43
N THR A 34 -3.30 16.49 -4.22
CA THR A 34 -4.04 15.59 -5.09
C THR A 34 -5.53 15.80 -4.98
N ILE A 35 -6.26 15.41 -6.02
CA ILE A 35 -7.73 15.35 -6.04
C ILE A 35 -8.12 13.89 -6.25
N ILE A 36 -8.87 13.33 -5.31
CA ILE A 36 -9.37 11.96 -5.37
C ILE A 36 -10.87 11.98 -5.60
N PHE A 37 -11.31 11.38 -6.70
CA PHE A 37 -12.72 11.27 -7.01
C PHE A 37 -13.34 10.09 -6.27
N THR A 38 -14.45 10.34 -5.60
CA THR A 38 -15.26 9.31 -4.93
C THR A 38 -16.60 9.19 -5.63
N SER A 39 -17.17 7.97 -5.65
CA SER A 39 -18.55 7.77 -6.10
C SER A 39 -19.48 8.49 -5.12
N GLY A 40 -20.06 9.62 -5.54
CA GLY A 40 -21.02 10.36 -4.73
C GLY A 40 -22.31 9.56 -4.55
N THR A 41 -22.98 9.75 -3.42
CA THR A 41 -24.32 9.18 -3.16
C THR A 41 -25.38 9.68 -4.15
N THR A 42 -25.11 10.76 -4.87
CA THR A 42 -25.98 11.40 -5.88
C THR A 42 -25.69 10.94 -7.31
N GLY A 43 -24.78 9.99 -7.53
CA GLY A 43 -24.44 9.45 -8.84
C GLY A 43 -23.23 10.11 -9.51
N ASP A 44 -23.02 11.41 -9.32
CA ASP A 44 -21.87 12.11 -9.90
C ASP A 44 -20.63 12.00 -9.03
N PRO A 45 -19.45 11.67 -9.61
CA PRO A 45 -18.20 11.63 -8.88
C PRO A 45 -17.86 13.00 -8.27
N LYS A 46 -17.49 13.01 -6.99
CA LYS A 46 -17.03 14.22 -6.27
C LYS A 46 -15.53 14.18 -6.05
N GLY A 47 -14.86 15.27 -6.45
CA GLY A 47 -13.42 15.42 -6.24
C GLY A 47 -13.12 15.92 -4.82
N VAL A 48 -12.45 15.09 -4.03
CA VAL A 48 -11.94 15.47 -2.70
C VAL A 48 -10.55 16.05 -2.87
N VAL A 49 -10.38 17.33 -2.55
CA VAL A 49 -9.09 18.02 -2.60
C VAL A 49 -8.32 17.72 -1.33
N LEU A 50 -7.08 17.25 -1.49
CA LEU A 50 -6.14 17.02 -0.40
C LEU A 50 -4.93 17.93 -0.58
N THR A 51 -4.55 18.64 0.48
CA THR A 51 -3.41 19.56 0.49
C THR A 51 -2.13 18.89 1.00
N TYR A 52 -0.99 19.53 0.79
CA TYR A 52 0.28 19.10 1.39
C TYR A 52 0.24 19.12 2.93
N LEU A 53 -0.60 19.94 3.54
CA LEU A 53 -0.83 19.94 4.98
C LEU A 53 -1.34 18.58 5.48
N ALA A 54 -2.23 17.93 4.72
CA ALA A 54 -2.74 16.60 5.06
C ALA A 54 -1.61 15.56 5.13
N LEU A 55 -0.65 15.64 4.20
CA LEU A 55 0.54 14.79 4.23
C LEU A 55 1.47 15.13 5.41
N ASP A 56 1.67 16.41 5.72
CA ASP A 56 2.53 16.81 6.83
C ASP A 56 1.99 16.32 8.17
N LYS A 57 0.67 16.26 8.35
CA LYS A 57 0.05 15.68 9.55
C LYS A 57 0.36 14.19 9.71
N THR A 58 0.53 13.44 8.64
CA THR A 58 0.93 12.03 8.74
C THR A 58 2.32 11.87 9.35
N LYS A 59 3.24 12.83 9.15
CA LYS A 59 4.56 12.86 9.80
C LYS A 59 4.44 12.89 11.32
N VAL A 60 3.55 13.72 11.83
CA VAL A 60 3.31 13.83 13.28
C VAL A 60 2.84 12.50 13.86
N ILE A 61 1.89 11.84 13.19
CA ILE A 61 1.38 10.54 13.62
C ILE A 61 2.52 9.49 13.64
N HIS A 62 3.34 9.43 12.59
CA HIS A 62 4.46 8.48 12.53
C HIS A 62 5.55 8.77 13.56
N SER A 63 5.85 10.03 13.83
CA SER A 63 6.85 10.40 14.85
C SER A 63 6.39 10.10 16.28
N GLN A 64 5.10 10.19 16.55
CA GLN A 64 4.54 9.97 17.89
C GLN A 64 4.23 8.51 18.20
N SER A 65 3.64 7.76 17.25
CA SER A 65 3.13 6.42 17.53
C SER A 65 3.62 5.33 16.57
N ASN A 66 4.18 5.72 15.40
CA ASN A 66 4.63 4.83 14.35
C ASN A 66 3.72 3.60 14.11
N PRO A 67 2.42 3.81 13.82
CA PRO A 67 1.44 2.75 13.77
C PRO A 67 1.72 1.72 12.66
N LEU A 68 2.42 2.13 11.61
CA LEU A 68 2.83 1.26 10.50
C LEU A 68 4.18 0.56 10.78
N LYS A 69 4.85 0.85 11.90
CA LYS A 69 6.18 0.33 12.21
C LYS A 69 7.20 0.62 11.09
N VAL A 70 7.14 1.81 10.54
CA VAL A 70 8.07 2.28 9.50
C VAL A 70 9.48 2.28 10.05
N ASN A 71 10.41 1.71 9.27
CA ASN A 71 11.83 1.87 9.54
C ASN A 71 12.30 3.20 8.97
N PHE A 72 12.62 4.16 9.85
CA PHE A 72 13.06 5.51 9.44
C PHE A 72 14.45 5.53 8.78
N ASN A 73 15.20 4.42 8.83
CA ASN A 73 16.50 4.26 8.17
C ASN A 73 16.37 3.69 6.73
N GLY A 74 15.18 3.63 6.17
CA GLY A 74 14.97 3.42 4.75
C GLY A 74 14.92 1.98 4.26
N LYS A 75 14.89 0.96 5.05
CA LYS A 75 14.79 -0.45 4.61
C LYS A 75 13.36 -0.99 4.66
N ASN A 76 12.41 -0.25 4.09
CA ASN A 76 11.01 -0.66 4.07
C ASN A 76 10.70 -1.41 2.77
N GLN A 77 9.89 -2.46 2.87
CA GLN A 77 9.34 -3.19 1.74
C GLN A 77 7.84 -3.08 1.76
N PHE A 78 7.28 -2.56 0.69
CA PHE A 78 5.85 -2.36 0.51
C PHE A 78 5.33 -3.26 -0.60
N ILE A 79 4.04 -3.59 -0.53
CA ILE A 79 3.32 -4.22 -1.62
C ILE A 79 2.13 -3.34 -1.99
N SER A 80 2.07 -2.96 -3.26
CA SER A 80 1.02 -2.12 -3.83
C SER A 80 0.04 -3.00 -4.59
N TYR A 81 -1.23 -2.99 -4.20
CA TYR A 81 -2.27 -3.82 -4.83
C TYR A 81 -3.63 -3.12 -4.94
N LEU A 82 -3.82 -2.02 -4.23
CA LEU A 82 -5.02 -1.19 -4.40
C LEU A 82 -4.83 -0.21 -5.55
N PRO A 83 -5.90 0.25 -6.18
CA PRO A 83 -5.80 1.29 -7.20
C PRO A 83 -5.20 2.57 -6.64
N LEU A 84 -4.34 3.26 -7.41
CA LEU A 84 -3.71 4.52 -7.01
C LEU A 84 -4.69 5.68 -6.79
N ASN A 85 -5.94 5.55 -7.24
CA ASN A 85 -7.01 6.50 -6.92
C ASN A 85 -7.63 6.26 -5.52
N HIS A 86 -7.17 5.23 -4.80
CA HIS A 86 -7.60 5.00 -3.43
C HIS A 86 -6.64 5.70 -2.45
N ILE A 87 -7.18 6.53 -1.55
CA ILE A 87 -6.38 7.34 -0.61
C ILE A 87 -5.42 6.50 0.24
N ALA A 88 -5.80 5.29 0.63
CA ALA A 88 -4.95 4.43 1.43
C ALA A 88 -3.70 4.00 0.67
N GLU A 89 -3.80 3.70 -0.63
CA GLU A 89 -2.65 3.36 -1.45
C GLU A 89 -1.72 4.57 -1.61
N ARG A 90 -2.28 5.75 -1.89
CA ARG A 90 -1.54 6.99 -2.04
C ARG A 90 -0.79 7.40 -0.77
N VAL A 91 -1.43 7.31 0.39
CA VAL A 91 -0.85 7.77 1.66
C VAL A 91 -0.02 6.68 2.33
N VAL A 92 -0.55 5.46 2.46
CA VAL A 92 0.10 4.42 3.25
C VAL A 92 1.26 3.78 2.50
N ILE A 93 1.13 3.57 1.20
CA ILE A 93 2.17 2.91 0.40
C ILE A 93 3.05 3.95 -0.29
N GLU A 94 2.50 4.70 -1.25
CA GLU A 94 3.26 5.60 -2.11
C GLU A 94 3.97 6.70 -1.29
N HIS A 95 3.20 7.50 -0.54
CA HIS A 95 3.77 8.62 0.22
C HIS A 95 4.73 8.15 1.31
N THR A 96 4.40 7.05 2.02
CA THR A 96 5.28 6.53 3.08
C THR A 96 6.59 6.01 2.50
N ALA A 97 6.56 5.30 1.36
CA ALA A 97 7.76 4.82 0.69
C ALA A 97 8.63 5.98 0.17
N LEU A 98 8.03 7.00 -0.43
CA LEU A 98 8.75 8.19 -0.91
C LEU A 98 9.38 8.97 0.26
N ARG A 99 8.67 9.08 1.38
CA ARG A 99 9.13 9.89 2.52
C ARG A 99 10.22 9.23 3.35
N TYR A 100 10.09 7.94 3.62
CA TYR A 100 10.97 7.22 4.55
C TYR A 100 11.92 6.26 3.86
N GLY A 101 11.88 6.21 2.55
CA GLY A 101 12.64 5.27 1.73
C GLY A 101 12.06 3.85 1.80
N GLY A 102 12.07 3.20 0.67
CA GLY A 102 11.58 1.83 0.59
C GLY A 102 11.42 1.35 -0.85
N GLU A 103 11.23 0.06 -0.99
CA GLU A 103 10.94 -0.62 -2.24
C GLU A 103 9.44 -0.89 -2.33
N ILE A 104 8.83 -0.54 -3.44
CA ILE A 104 7.43 -0.84 -3.72
C ILE A 104 7.36 -1.93 -4.78
N SER A 105 6.79 -3.08 -4.42
CA SER A 105 6.48 -4.14 -5.35
C SER A 105 5.01 -4.06 -5.76
N PHE A 106 4.75 -3.97 -7.05
CA PHE A 106 3.39 -3.89 -7.59
C PHE A 106 2.85 -5.30 -7.84
N VAL A 107 1.60 -5.53 -7.44
CA VAL A 107 0.88 -6.77 -7.72
C VAL A 107 0.36 -6.72 -9.14
N GLU A 108 0.67 -7.75 -9.92
CA GLU A 108 0.27 -7.84 -11.32
C GLU A 108 -1.25 -7.97 -11.48
N ASN A 109 -1.86 -8.84 -10.69
CA ASN A 109 -3.30 -9.06 -10.66
C ASN A 109 -3.74 -9.68 -9.33
N LEU A 110 -5.06 -9.74 -9.10
CA LEU A 110 -5.61 -10.28 -7.85
C LEU A 110 -5.40 -11.80 -7.67
N GLU A 111 -5.19 -12.53 -8.74
CA GLU A 111 -4.96 -13.99 -8.70
C GLU A 111 -3.54 -14.28 -8.22
N SER A 112 -2.56 -13.49 -8.66
CA SER A 112 -1.17 -13.59 -8.24
C SER A 112 -0.89 -12.98 -6.86
N PHE A 113 -1.85 -12.28 -6.25
CA PHE A 113 -1.68 -11.50 -5.03
C PHE A 113 -1.02 -12.30 -3.89
N VAL A 114 -1.54 -13.49 -3.57
CA VAL A 114 -0.99 -14.30 -2.47
C VAL A 114 0.43 -14.75 -2.76
N LYS A 115 0.71 -15.14 -4.00
CA LYS A 115 2.06 -15.54 -4.45
C LYS A 115 3.02 -14.34 -4.39
N ASN A 116 2.59 -13.17 -4.85
CA ASN A 116 3.39 -11.94 -4.77
C ASN A 116 3.65 -11.55 -3.31
N LEU A 117 2.66 -11.63 -2.43
CA LEU A 117 2.81 -11.34 -1.01
C LEU A 117 3.85 -12.26 -0.34
N GLN A 118 3.82 -13.56 -0.65
CA GLN A 118 4.79 -14.53 -0.14
C GLN A 118 6.21 -14.32 -0.67
N SER A 119 6.34 -13.88 -1.91
CA SER A 119 7.63 -13.58 -2.55
C SER A 119 8.24 -12.30 -2.00
N VAL A 120 7.47 -11.22 -1.94
CA VAL A 120 7.91 -9.88 -1.50
C VAL A 120 8.19 -9.86 -0.01
N LYS A 121 7.38 -10.54 0.81
CA LYS A 121 7.44 -10.50 2.27
C LYS A 121 7.53 -9.08 2.82
N PRO A 122 6.54 -8.23 2.52
CA PRO A 122 6.61 -6.81 2.84
C PRO A 122 6.80 -6.60 4.35
N SER A 123 7.62 -5.60 4.72
CA SER A 123 7.76 -5.17 6.12
C SER A 123 6.56 -4.37 6.59
N ILE A 124 5.86 -3.72 5.65
CA ILE A 124 4.64 -2.97 5.89
C ILE A 124 3.57 -3.50 4.94
N PHE A 125 2.50 -4.01 5.52
CA PHE A 125 1.33 -4.49 4.79
C PHE A 125 0.08 -3.76 5.27
N PHE A 126 -0.57 -3.08 4.36
CA PHE A 126 -1.86 -2.47 4.58
C PHE A 126 -2.94 -3.30 3.90
N GLY A 127 -3.84 -3.89 4.67
CA GLY A 127 -4.93 -4.71 4.15
C GLY A 127 -6.29 -4.09 4.46
N VAL A 128 -7.16 -4.03 3.45
CA VAL A 128 -8.57 -3.70 3.67
C VAL A 128 -9.30 -4.91 4.28
N PRO A 129 -10.42 -4.73 5.02
CA PRO A 129 -11.10 -5.82 5.71
C PRO A 129 -11.39 -7.05 4.85
N ARG A 130 -11.78 -6.84 3.59
CA ARG A 130 -12.06 -7.92 2.63
C ARG A 130 -10.86 -8.83 2.37
N VAL A 131 -9.64 -8.30 2.41
CA VAL A 131 -8.41 -9.08 2.23
C VAL A 131 -8.18 -10.00 3.43
N TYR A 132 -8.34 -9.47 4.64
CA TYR A 132 -8.24 -10.29 5.86
C TYR A 132 -9.32 -11.38 5.93
N THR A 133 -10.54 -11.08 5.49
CA THR A 133 -11.61 -12.09 5.38
C THR A 133 -11.22 -13.20 4.40
N LYS A 134 -10.64 -12.89 3.25
CA LYS A 134 -10.14 -13.91 2.31
C LYS A 134 -9.03 -14.74 2.90
N PHE A 135 -8.09 -14.14 3.64
CA PHE A 135 -7.04 -14.89 4.34
C PHE A 135 -7.64 -15.82 5.40
N GLN A 136 -8.61 -15.35 6.18
CA GLN A 136 -9.31 -16.16 7.16
C GLN A 136 -10.00 -17.36 6.52
N ILE A 137 -10.75 -17.16 5.44
CA ILE A 137 -11.41 -18.26 4.71
C ILE A 137 -10.38 -19.27 4.22
N GLY A 138 -9.32 -18.85 3.56
CA GLY A 138 -8.27 -19.76 3.05
C GLY A 138 -7.52 -20.52 4.17
N ILE A 139 -7.43 -19.98 5.38
CA ILE A 139 -6.90 -20.67 6.53
C ILE A 139 -7.91 -21.71 7.05
N LEU A 140 -9.18 -21.34 7.12
CA LEU A 140 -10.25 -22.21 7.64
C LEU A 140 -10.58 -23.37 6.71
N GLU A 141 -10.38 -23.23 5.41
CA GLU A 141 -10.45 -24.34 4.46
C GLU A 141 -9.41 -25.43 4.75
N LYS A 142 -8.21 -25.03 5.20
CA LYS A 142 -7.12 -25.97 5.54
C LYS A 142 -7.20 -26.48 6.96
N VAL A 143 -7.67 -25.65 7.89
CA VAL A 143 -7.74 -25.98 9.32
C VAL A 143 -9.09 -25.52 9.89
N PRO A 144 -10.04 -26.44 10.12
CA PRO A 144 -11.34 -26.08 10.69
C PRO A 144 -11.24 -25.28 11.98
N GLN A 145 -12.14 -24.32 12.18
CA GLN A 145 -12.13 -23.36 13.30
C GLN A 145 -11.96 -24.04 14.67
N LYS A 146 -12.65 -25.18 14.91
CA LYS A 146 -12.53 -25.92 16.16
C LYS A 146 -11.12 -26.42 16.44
N LYS A 147 -10.44 -26.96 15.41
CA LYS A 147 -9.04 -27.40 15.50
C LYS A 147 -8.10 -26.21 15.68
N LEU A 148 -8.31 -25.12 14.94
CA LEU A 148 -7.51 -23.90 15.06
C LEU A 148 -7.60 -23.34 16.49
N ASN A 149 -8.80 -23.22 17.05
CA ASN A 149 -9.02 -22.74 18.41
C ASN A 149 -8.37 -23.65 19.47
N PHE A 150 -8.40 -24.96 19.26
CA PHE A 150 -7.74 -25.91 20.14
C PHE A 150 -6.22 -25.73 20.11
N PHE A 151 -5.63 -25.66 18.94
CA PHE A 151 -4.17 -25.46 18.78
C PHE A 151 -3.69 -24.10 19.32
N LEU A 152 -4.50 -23.06 19.18
CA LEU A 152 -4.15 -21.73 19.68
C LEU A 152 -4.18 -21.65 21.22
N LYS A 153 -4.88 -22.56 21.89
CA LYS A 153 -4.90 -22.69 23.38
C LYS A 153 -3.61 -23.30 23.92
N ILE A 154 -2.88 -24.07 23.12
CA ILE A 154 -1.63 -24.72 23.53
C ILE A 154 -0.46 -23.76 23.27
N PRO A 155 0.26 -23.24 24.30
CA PRO A 155 1.25 -22.16 24.11
C PRO A 155 2.33 -22.45 23.07
N ILE A 156 2.88 -23.67 23.07
CA ILE A 156 3.95 -24.09 22.15
C ILE A 156 3.40 -24.16 20.71
N LEU A 157 2.24 -24.81 20.52
CA LEU A 157 1.60 -24.93 19.19
C LEU A 157 1.12 -23.58 18.69
N SER A 158 0.59 -22.74 19.56
CA SER A 158 0.20 -21.36 19.25
C SER A 158 1.39 -20.56 18.69
N SER A 159 2.55 -20.66 19.30
CA SER A 159 3.78 -19.99 18.84
C SER A 159 4.20 -20.47 17.44
N ILE A 160 4.19 -21.79 17.22
CA ILE A 160 4.57 -22.40 15.93
C ILE A 160 3.57 -22.00 14.83
N ILE A 161 2.26 -22.06 15.13
CA ILE A 161 1.21 -21.69 14.17
C ILE A 161 1.30 -20.20 13.81
N LYS A 162 1.43 -19.32 14.81
CA LYS A 162 1.60 -17.88 14.59
C LYS A 162 2.84 -17.58 13.75
N LYS A 163 3.93 -18.33 13.94
CA LYS A 163 5.15 -18.19 13.13
C LYS A 163 4.95 -18.70 11.70
N LYS A 164 4.17 -19.77 11.49
CA LYS A 164 3.84 -20.27 10.14
C LYS A 164 2.85 -19.38 9.40
N LEU A 165 1.90 -18.74 10.09
CA LEU A 165 0.94 -17.81 9.50
C LEU A 165 1.56 -16.45 9.13
N LYS A 166 2.73 -16.12 9.69
CA LYS A 166 3.50 -14.91 9.35
C LYS A 166 4.49 -15.12 8.21
N LYS A 167 4.68 -16.33 7.76
CA LYS A 167 5.48 -16.69 6.57
C LYS A 167 4.60 -16.89 5.35
#